data_72cdda82ea626df39f14db76514fe15a
#
_entry.id   72cdda82ea626df39f14db76514fe15a
#
_cell.length_a   1.000
_cell.length_b   1.000
_cell.length_c   1.000
_cell.angle_alpha   90.00
_cell.angle_beta   90.00
_cell.angle_gamma   90.00
#
_symmetry.space_group_name_H-M   'P 1'
#
loop_
_entity.id
_entity.type
_entity.pdbx_description
1 polymer ?
#
loop_
_entity_poly.entity_id
_entity_poly.type
_entity_poly.pdbx_seq_one_letter_code
_entity_poly.pdbx_strand_id
1 'polypeptide(L)'
;VSENMRLLSRRIAERNAETGEHYIATTRAQYRTMLGISVGGGALMTLAVYIKFGITAAHLPLLWEGVLASLNYAGVFVLVALAHFTVATKQPAMTAPALAARMRDLERPGRVDALVGEAAALVRSQVASVFGNLIAVAPCALGVAALWWLAAGQPPLSVEKARSVLASQSILGPSFLFAAYTGALLWLSGLFAGWADNAFTLRRLDEAIATNRRLVRRIGAERARARADWWKANI
;
A
#
# COMPACT_ATOMS: atom_id res chain seq x y z
N VAL A 1 6.63 14.71 -30.88
CA VAL A 1 7.14 14.05 -29.66
C VAL A 1 6.50 14.65 -28.41
N SER A 2 6.42 15.99 -28.31
CA SER A 2 5.85 16.68 -27.12
C SER A 2 4.35 16.41 -26.91
N GLU A 3 3.55 16.35 -27.98
CA GLU A 3 2.11 16.13 -27.91
C GLU A 3 1.77 14.69 -27.47
N ASN A 4 2.48 13.70 -27.99
CA ASN A 4 2.33 12.30 -27.55
C ASN A 4 2.73 12.11 -26.09
N MET A 5 3.80 12.78 -25.63
CA MET A 5 4.19 12.77 -24.21
C MET A 5 3.14 13.44 -23.33
N ARG A 6 2.51 14.51 -23.80
CA ARG A 6 1.45 15.22 -23.08
C ARG A 6 0.16 14.40 -22.98
N LEU A 7 -0.24 13.73 -24.05
CA LEU A 7 -1.36 12.80 -24.05
C LEU A 7 -1.10 11.60 -23.16
N LEU A 8 0.14 11.11 -23.15
CA LEU A 8 0.57 10.00 -22.32
C LEU A 8 0.51 10.35 -20.82
N SER A 9 1.11 11.47 -20.44
CA SER A 9 1.08 11.95 -19.05
C SER A 9 -0.34 12.21 -18.56
N ARG A 10 -1.23 12.67 -19.44
CA ARG A 10 -2.65 12.86 -19.14
C ARG A 10 -3.34 11.53 -18.86
N ARG A 11 -3.14 10.50 -19.69
CA ARG A 11 -3.71 9.15 -19.47
C ARG A 11 -3.19 8.49 -18.19
N ILE A 12 -1.91 8.66 -17.88
CA ILE A 12 -1.33 8.17 -16.62
C ILE A 12 -2.03 8.85 -15.43
N ALA A 13 -2.21 10.17 -15.50
CA ALA A 13 -2.86 10.93 -14.44
C ALA A 13 -4.35 10.54 -14.28
N GLU A 14 -5.06 10.34 -15.39
CA GLU A 14 -6.46 9.91 -15.40
C GLU A 14 -6.60 8.51 -14.78
N ARG A 15 -5.75 7.55 -15.15
CA ARG A 15 -5.79 6.18 -14.60
C ARG A 15 -5.39 6.12 -13.12
N ASN A 16 -4.39 6.88 -12.72
CA ASN A 16 -4.02 7.01 -11.30
C ASN A 16 -5.16 7.65 -10.49
N ALA A 17 -5.91 8.58 -11.08
CA ALA A 17 -7.09 9.16 -10.45
C ALA A 17 -8.22 8.13 -10.29
N GLU A 18 -8.52 7.33 -11.31
CA GLU A 18 -9.49 6.23 -11.25
C GLU A 18 -9.12 5.21 -10.15
N THR A 19 -7.85 4.80 -10.10
CA THR A 19 -7.37 3.90 -9.05
C THR A 19 -7.52 4.52 -7.67
N GLY A 20 -7.24 5.83 -7.53
CA GLY A 20 -7.37 6.57 -6.27
C GLY A 20 -8.83 6.70 -5.79
N GLU A 21 -9.80 6.75 -6.70
CA GLU A 21 -11.22 6.84 -6.35
C GLU A 21 -11.71 5.62 -5.56
N HIS A 22 -11.16 4.44 -5.79
CA HIS A 22 -11.49 3.23 -5.03
C HIS A 22 -11.11 3.32 -3.54
N TYR A 23 -10.22 4.24 -3.18
CA TYR A 23 -9.81 4.50 -1.80
C TYR A 23 -10.61 5.63 -1.13
N ILE A 24 -11.61 6.20 -1.80
CA ILE A 24 -12.47 7.27 -1.26
C ILE A 24 -13.86 6.72 -1.01
N ALA A 25 -14.22 6.54 0.25
CA ALA A 25 -15.54 6.06 0.64
C ALA A 25 -16.55 7.22 0.75
N THR A 26 -17.52 7.25 -0.14
CA THR A 26 -18.62 8.24 -0.15
C THR A 26 -19.87 7.69 0.51
N THR A 27 -20.07 6.38 0.54
CA THR A 27 -21.23 5.70 1.14
C THR A 27 -20.85 4.91 2.40
N ARG A 28 -21.86 4.62 3.23
CA ARG A 28 -21.66 3.77 4.43
C ARG A 28 -21.20 2.36 4.08
N ALA A 29 -21.61 1.81 2.96
CA ALA A 29 -21.19 0.49 2.50
C ALA A 29 -19.70 0.51 2.14
N GLN A 30 -19.26 1.49 1.35
CA GLN A 30 -17.85 1.67 1.00
C GLN A 30 -16.97 1.93 2.23
N TYR A 31 -17.48 2.70 3.22
CA TYR A 31 -16.77 2.90 4.50
C TYR A 31 -16.53 1.58 5.24
N ARG A 32 -17.56 0.72 5.34
CA ARG A 32 -17.43 -0.60 5.98
C ARG A 32 -16.46 -1.50 5.23
N THR A 33 -16.50 -1.48 3.90
CA THR A 33 -15.54 -2.22 3.06
C THR A 33 -14.12 -1.71 3.30
N MET A 34 -13.91 -0.38 3.31
CA MET A 34 -12.62 0.24 3.59
C MET A 34 -12.08 -0.17 4.97
N LEU A 35 -12.94 -0.15 6.00
CA LEU A 35 -12.58 -0.61 7.34
C LEU A 35 -12.15 -2.09 7.31
N GLY A 36 -12.92 -2.96 6.65
CA GLY A 36 -12.63 -4.40 6.56
C GLY A 36 -11.31 -4.71 5.86
N ILE A 37 -11.05 -4.10 4.70
CA ILE A 37 -9.77 -4.30 3.98
C ILE A 37 -8.58 -3.73 4.76
N SER A 38 -8.80 -2.69 5.56
CA SER A 38 -7.78 -2.12 6.44
C SER A 38 -7.49 -3.02 7.64
N VAL A 39 -8.49 -3.70 8.19
CA VAL A 39 -8.30 -4.73 9.23
C VAL A 39 -7.37 -5.84 8.73
N GLY A 40 -7.60 -6.36 7.51
CA GLY A 40 -6.72 -7.34 6.87
C GLY A 40 -5.29 -6.82 6.68
N GLY A 41 -5.14 -5.57 6.23
CA GLY A 41 -3.84 -4.91 6.11
C GLY A 41 -3.09 -4.81 7.44
N GLY A 42 -3.78 -4.41 8.51
CA GLY A 42 -3.22 -4.34 9.85
C GLY A 42 -2.73 -5.69 10.38
N ALA A 43 -3.51 -6.76 10.17
CA ALA A 43 -3.12 -8.11 10.55
C ALA A 43 -1.82 -8.55 9.86
N LEU A 44 -1.69 -8.33 8.55
CA LEU A 44 -0.46 -8.64 7.80
C LEU A 44 0.73 -7.77 8.24
N MET A 45 0.51 -6.51 8.59
CA MET A 45 1.57 -5.64 9.12
C MET A 45 2.10 -6.12 10.47
N THR A 46 1.29 -6.78 11.30
CA THR A 46 1.76 -7.41 12.54
C THR A 46 2.81 -8.47 12.25
N LEU A 47 2.63 -9.29 11.21
CA LEU A 47 3.62 -10.27 10.77
C LEU A 47 4.95 -9.59 10.41
N ALA A 48 4.92 -8.49 9.62
CA ALA A 48 6.11 -7.73 9.26
C ALA A 48 6.89 -7.26 10.47
N VAL A 49 6.20 -6.77 11.50
CA VAL A 49 6.83 -6.26 12.74
C VAL A 49 7.54 -7.39 13.50
N TYR A 50 6.92 -8.55 13.68
CA TYR A 50 7.54 -9.68 14.39
C TYR A 50 8.72 -10.27 13.62
N ILE A 51 8.64 -10.39 12.28
CA ILE A 51 9.77 -10.79 11.45
C ILE A 51 10.94 -9.79 11.61
N LYS A 52 10.64 -8.49 11.59
CA LYS A 52 11.65 -7.45 11.83
C LYS A 52 12.33 -7.61 13.20
N PHE A 53 11.59 -7.89 14.26
CA PHE A 53 12.19 -8.15 15.57
C PHE A 53 13.11 -9.37 15.56
N GLY A 54 12.75 -10.44 14.85
CA GLY A 54 13.59 -11.60 14.63
C GLY A 54 14.89 -11.25 13.88
N ILE A 55 14.80 -10.44 12.81
CA ILE A 55 15.97 -9.97 12.05
C ILE A 55 16.91 -9.15 12.96
N THR A 56 16.36 -8.21 13.74
CA THR A 56 17.16 -7.40 14.67
C THR A 56 17.80 -8.25 15.78
N ALA A 57 17.09 -9.28 16.27
CA ALA A 57 17.61 -10.20 17.28
C ALA A 57 18.75 -11.11 16.77
N ALA A 58 18.90 -11.25 15.46
CA ALA A 58 20.00 -12.01 14.85
C ALA A 58 21.35 -11.27 14.87
N HIS A 59 21.39 -10.01 15.35
CA HIS A 59 22.60 -9.18 15.47
C HIS A 59 23.49 -9.16 14.22
N LEU A 60 22.85 -9.07 13.05
CA LEU A 60 23.55 -9.02 11.76
C LEU A 60 24.28 -7.68 11.56
N PRO A 61 25.31 -7.62 10.69
CA PRO A 61 25.85 -6.35 10.24
C PRO A 61 24.76 -5.42 9.71
N LEU A 62 24.84 -4.12 9.99
CA LEU A 62 23.80 -3.11 9.72
C LEU A 62 23.27 -3.16 8.28
N LEU A 63 24.15 -3.41 7.29
CA LEU A 63 23.77 -3.54 5.90
C LEU A 63 22.78 -4.71 5.68
N TRP A 64 23.10 -5.88 6.22
CA TRP A 64 22.26 -7.07 6.06
C TRP A 64 20.95 -6.97 6.85
N GLU A 65 21.00 -6.38 8.05
CA GLU A 65 19.78 -6.08 8.79
C GLU A 65 18.84 -5.16 7.98
N GLY A 66 19.39 -4.11 7.36
CA GLY A 66 18.64 -3.19 6.50
C GLY A 66 18.08 -3.88 5.26
N VAL A 67 18.86 -4.72 4.57
CA VAL A 67 18.41 -5.47 3.39
C VAL A 67 17.29 -6.43 3.75
N LEU A 68 17.44 -7.23 4.80
CA LEU A 68 16.43 -8.20 5.22
C LEU A 68 15.15 -7.52 5.71
N ALA A 69 15.28 -6.41 6.46
CA ALA A 69 14.12 -5.62 6.87
C ALA A 69 13.39 -5.03 5.66
N SER A 70 14.10 -4.54 4.66
CA SER A 70 13.51 -4.03 3.42
C SER A 70 12.78 -5.11 2.63
N LEU A 71 13.38 -6.29 2.49
CA LEU A 71 12.75 -7.45 1.83
C LEU A 71 11.51 -7.93 2.59
N ASN A 72 11.55 -7.95 3.93
CA ASN A 72 10.40 -8.28 4.76
C ASN A 72 9.23 -7.33 4.49
N TYR A 73 9.46 -6.01 4.57
CA TYR A 73 8.39 -5.04 4.31
C TYR A 73 7.91 -5.10 2.86
N ALA A 74 8.81 -5.21 1.88
CA ALA A 74 8.43 -5.36 0.47
C ALA A 74 7.55 -6.59 0.27
N GLY A 75 7.93 -7.75 0.82
CA GLY A 75 7.14 -8.97 0.75
C GLY A 75 5.75 -8.84 1.37
N VAL A 76 5.66 -8.22 2.55
CA VAL A 76 4.36 -8.00 3.21
C VAL A 76 3.50 -7.00 2.43
N PHE A 77 4.07 -5.93 1.86
CA PHE A 77 3.31 -5.01 1.00
C PHE A 77 2.80 -5.68 -0.28
N VAL A 78 3.57 -6.59 -0.88
CA VAL A 78 3.10 -7.42 -2.00
C VAL A 78 1.95 -8.32 -1.56
N LEU A 79 2.03 -8.97 -0.40
CA LEU A 79 0.94 -9.79 0.15
C LEU A 79 -0.31 -8.95 0.42
N VAL A 80 -0.17 -7.76 0.99
CA VAL A 80 -1.27 -6.80 1.21
C VAL A 80 -1.95 -6.46 -0.11
N ALA A 81 -1.16 -6.20 -1.17
CA ALA A 81 -1.69 -5.87 -2.49
C ALA A 81 -2.42 -7.07 -3.12
N LEU A 82 -1.81 -8.27 -3.11
CA LEU A 82 -2.42 -9.49 -3.67
C LEU A 82 -3.67 -9.94 -2.92
N ALA A 83 -3.76 -9.68 -1.61
CA ALA A 83 -4.94 -9.94 -0.81
C ALA A 83 -6.02 -8.84 -0.93
N HIS A 84 -5.79 -7.81 -1.76
CA HIS A 84 -6.65 -6.63 -1.90
C HIS A 84 -6.92 -5.90 -0.57
N PHE A 85 -5.97 -5.98 0.36
CA PHE A 85 -6.01 -5.23 1.62
C PHE A 85 -5.36 -3.86 1.45
N THR A 86 -5.52 -2.99 2.46
CA THR A 86 -4.90 -1.66 2.46
C THR A 86 -4.24 -1.34 3.79
N VAL A 87 -3.24 -0.46 3.70
CA VAL A 87 -2.57 0.11 4.87
C VAL A 87 -2.73 1.62 4.81
N ALA A 88 -3.12 2.23 5.92
CA ALA A 88 -3.44 3.65 6.02
C ALA A 88 -2.32 4.58 5.51
N THR A 89 -1.06 4.18 5.69
CA THR A 89 0.10 4.95 5.22
C THR A 89 0.22 5.04 3.69
N LYS A 90 -0.32 4.06 2.95
CA LYS A 90 -0.31 4.06 1.48
C LYS A 90 -1.44 4.92 0.90
N GLN A 91 -2.52 5.11 1.63
CA GLN A 91 -3.75 5.72 1.15
C GLN A 91 -3.57 7.15 0.62
N PRO A 92 -2.83 8.08 1.29
CA PRO A 92 -2.64 9.44 0.76
C PRO A 92 -1.94 9.47 -0.60
N ALA A 93 -0.97 8.58 -0.82
CA ALA A 93 -0.27 8.48 -2.10
C ALA A 93 -1.20 8.02 -3.24
N MET A 94 -2.18 7.16 -2.94
CA MET A 94 -3.15 6.65 -3.91
C MET A 94 -4.27 7.66 -4.20
N THR A 95 -4.70 8.43 -3.20
CA THR A 95 -5.84 9.37 -3.33
C THR A 95 -5.45 10.76 -3.82
N ALA A 96 -4.19 11.17 -3.67
CA ALA A 96 -3.72 12.49 -4.10
C ALA A 96 -3.93 12.75 -5.62
N PRO A 97 -3.68 11.82 -6.55
CA PRO A 97 -3.96 12.02 -7.96
C PRO A 97 -5.46 12.22 -8.26
N ALA A 98 -6.35 11.49 -7.56
CA ALA A 98 -7.79 11.64 -7.71
C ALA A 98 -8.25 13.04 -7.28
N LEU A 99 -7.77 13.52 -6.12
CA LEU A 99 -8.06 14.87 -5.64
C LEU A 99 -7.52 15.93 -6.61
N ALA A 100 -6.27 15.78 -7.07
CA ALA A 100 -5.65 16.70 -8.02
C ALA A 100 -6.39 16.78 -9.36
N ALA A 101 -6.93 15.66 -9.86
CA ALA A 101 -7.74 15.64 -11.07
C ALA A 101 -9.02 16.48 -10.90
N ARG A 102 -9.66 16.40 -9.74
CA ARG A 102 -10.87 17.16 -9.42
C ARG A 102 -10.63 18.65 -9.21
N MET A 103 -9.47 19.02 -8.68
CA MET A 103 -9.09 20.42 -8.50
C MET A 103 -8.91 21.19 -9.81
N ARG A 104 -8.64 20.52 -10.93
CA ARG A 104 -8.50 21.16 -12.25
C ARG A 104 -9.81 21.81 -12.75
N ASP A 105 -10.93 21.35 -12.26
CA ASP A 105 -12.25 21.81 -12.70
C ASP A 105 -12.88 22.91 -11.81
N LEU A 106 -12.10 23.48 -10.88
CA LEU A 106 -12.58 24.46 -9.88
C LEU A 106 -13.09 25.80 -10.45
N GLU A 107 -12.73 26.11 -11.70
CA GLU A 107 -13.16 27.35 -12.35
C GLU A 107 -14.68 27.40 -12.65
N ARG A 108 -15.40 26.28 -12.46
CA ARG A 108 -16.85 26.22 -12.71
C ARG A 108 -17.65 26.55 -11.44
N PRO A 109 -18.71 27.33 -11.51
CA PRO A 109 -19.59 27.65 -10.36
C PRO A 109 -20.13 26.38 -9.66
N GLY A 110 -20.16 26.39 -8.33
CA GLY A 110 -20.66 25.26 -7.50
C GLY A 110 -19.68 24.11 -7.26
N ARG A 111 -18.47 24.18 -7.80
CA ARG A 111 -17.45 23.12 -7.65
C ARG A 111 -16.75 23.13 -6.28
N VAL A 112 -16.74 24.25 -5.58
CA VAL A 112 -16.12 24.36 -4.26
C VAL A 112 -16.82 23.45 -3.25
N ASP A 113 -18.16 23.44 -3.23
CA ASP A 113 -18.94 22.59 -2.32
C ASP A 113 -18.72 21.09 -2.62
N ALA A 114 -18.66 20.74 -3.90
CA ALA A 114 -18.32 19.38 -4.31
C ALA A 114 -16.92 18.96 -3.84
N LEU A 115 -15.91 19.83 -3.98
CA LEU A 115 -14.54 19.58 -3.51
C LEU A 115 -14.48 19.43 -1.99
N VAL A 116 -15.22 20.25 -1.24
CA VAL A 116 -15.32 20.13 0.22
C VAL A 116 -15.92 18.77 0.60
N GLY A 117 -16.97 18.33 -0.09
CA GLY A 117 -17.58 17.01 0.12
C GLY A 117 -16.59 15.86 -0.15
N GLU A 118 -15.80 15.96 -1.21
CA GLU A 118 -14.78 14.96 -1.56
C GLU A 118 -13.61 14.96 -0.57
N ALA A 119 -13.12 16.12 -0.16
CA ALA A 119 -12.09 16.23 0.88
C ALA A 119 -12.57 15.61 2.20
N ALA A 120 -13.82 15.85 2.59
CA ALA A 120 -14.43 15.24 3.76
C ALA A 120 -14.55 13.71 3.62
N ALA A 121 -14.90 13.20 2.44
CA ALA A 121 -14.95 11.77 2.17
C ALA A 121 -13.56 11.14 2.23
N LEU A 122 -12.53 11.82 1.71
CA LEU A 122 -11.14 11.41 1.77
C LEU A 122 -10.64 11.32 3.22
N VAL A 123 -10.85 12.35 4.02
CA VAL A 123 -10.49 12.36 5.45
C VAL A 123 -11.20 11.23 6.18
N ARG A 124 -12.48 11.03 5.94
CA ARG A 124 -13.28 9.94 6.52
C ARG A 124 -12.72 8.57 6.16
N SER A 125 -12.33 8.37 4.91
CA SER A 125 -11.72 7.12 4.44
C SER A 125 -10.36 6.88 5.08
N GLN A 126 -9.54 7.93 5.21
CA GLN A 126 -8.26 7.87 5.91
C GLN A 126 -8.44 7.48 7.38
N VAL A 127 -9.40 8.09 8.07
CA VAL A 127 -9.75 7.74 9.46
C VAL A 127 -10.19 6.28 9.55
N ALA A 128 -11.06 5.82 8.65
CA ALA A 128 -11.50 4.42 8.61
C ALA A 128 -10.31 3.46 8.44
N SER A 129 -9.38 3.81 7.56
CA SER A 129 -8.20 2.98 7.30
C SER A 129 -7.24 2.94 8.50
N VAL A 130 -7.00 4.07 9.17
CA VAL A 130 -6.18 4.13 10.39
C VAL A 130 -6.81 3.26 11.48
N PHE A 131 -8.10 3.46 11.77
CA PHE A 131 -8.79 2.66 12.80
C PHE A 131 -8.86 1.19 12.43
N GLY A 132 -9.11 0.83 11.16
CA GLY A 132 -9.10 -0.55 10.69
C GLY A 132 -7.75 -1.24 10.93
N ASN A 133 -6.65 -0.58 10.59
CA ASN A 133 -5.33 -1.12 10.88
C ASN A 133 -5.09 -1.28 12.38
N LEU A 134 -5.41 -0.27 13.21
CA LEU A 134 -5.20 -0.31 14.66
C LEU A 134 -6.03 -1.40 15.35
N ILE A 135 -7.31 -1.55 14.96
CA ILE A 135 -8.21 -2.59 15.48
C ILE A 135 -7.64 -4.00 15.23
N ALA A 136 -6.90 -4.20 14.14
CA ALA A 136 -6.28 -5.48 13.85
C ALA A 136 -4.89 -5.62 14.50
N VAL A 137 -4.02 -4.61 14.36
CA VAL A 137 -2.63 -4.67 14.83
C VAL A 137 -2.57 -4.95 16.33
N ALA A 138 -3.38 -4.25 17.15
CA ALA A 138 -3.32 -4.37 18.60
C ALA A 138 -3.65 -5.79 19.08
N PRO A 139 -4.83 -6.39 18.77
CA PRO A 139 -5.14 -7.74 19.23
C PRO A 139 -4.26 -8.81 18.58
N CYS A 140 -3.87 -8.67 17.30
CA CYS A 140 -2.94 -9.59 16.65
C CYS A 140 -1.57 -9.58 17.33
N ALA A 141 -1.02 -8.40 17.63
CA ALA A 141 0.25 -8.28 18.32
C ALA A 141 0.20 -8.88 19.74
N LEU A 142 -0.87 -8.58 20.49
CA LEU A 142 -1.07 -9.19 21.81
C LEU A 142 -1.24 -10.71 21.72
N GLY A 143 -2.00 -11.21 20.74
CA GLY A 143 -2.18 -12.64 20.52
C GLY A 143 -0.86 -13.35 20.21
N VAL A 144 -0.04 -12.80 19.29
CA VAL A 144 1.28 -13.36 18.98
C VAL A 144 2.20 -13.32 20.21
N ALA A 145 2.20 -12.21 20.97
CA ALA A 145 2.99 -12.10 22.20
C ALA A 145 2.56 -13.12 23.27
N ALA A 146 1.26 -13.33 23.45
CA ALA A 146 0.72 -14.31 24.38
C ALA A 146 1.07 -15.74 23.96
N LEU A 147 0.90 -16.09 22.69
CA LEU A 147 1.28 -17.40 22.16
C LEU A 147 2.77 -17.67 22.31
N TRP A 148 3.60 -16.66 22.03
CA TRP A 148 5.05 -16.75 22.23
C TRP A 148 5.39 -17.00 23.70
N TRP A 149 4.76 -16.24 24.62
CA TRP A 149 5.00 -16.43 26.06
C TRP A 149 4.58 -17.82 26.52
N LEU A 150 3.44 -18.31 26.08
CA LEU A 150 3.01 -19.68 26.41
C LEU A 150 3.96 -20.75 25.86
N ALA A 151 4.54 -20.55 24.68
CA ALA A 151 5.44 -21.51 24.06
C ALA A 151 6.89 -21.45 24.58
N ALA A 152 7.41 -20.24 24.82
CA ALA A 152 8.81 -20.02 25.16
C ALA A 152 9.05 -19.70 26.65
N GLY A 153 8.01 -19.50 27.46
CA GLY A 153 8.10 -19.14 28.87
C GLY A 153 8.65 -17.73 29.15
N GLN A 154 8.87 -16.93 28.11
CA GLN A 154 9.41 -15.57 28.21
C GLN A 154 8.76 -14.67 27.15
N PRO A 155 8.72 -13.33 27.38
CA PRO A 155 8.17 -12.40 26.41
C PRO A 155 9.01 -12.35 25.12
N PRO A 156 8.40 -12.02 23.97
CA PRO A 156 9.09 -11.96 22.68
C PRO A 156 10.13 -10.82 22.58
N LEU A 157 10.04 -9.83 23.46
CA LEU A 157 10.95 -8.70 23.55
C LEU A 157 11.44 -8.50 24.98
N SER A 158 12.73 -8.17 25.14
CA SER A 158 13.25 -7.71 26.42
C SER A 158 12.65 -6.35 26.80
N VAL A 159 12.62 -6.04 28.09
CA VAL A 159 12.12 -4.75 28.61
C VAL A 159 12.94 -3.60 28.04
N GLU A 160 14.24 -3.75 27.88
CA GLU A 160 15.13 -2.74 27.31
C GLU A 160 14.79 -2.48 25.84
N LYS A 161 14.57 -3.55 25.04
CA LYS A 161 14.18 -3.42 23.64
C LYS A 161 12.81 -2.75 23.51
N ALA A 162 11.85 -3.14 24.34
CA ALA A 162 10.52 -2.52 24.35
C ALA A 162 10.59 -1.02 24.67
N ARG A 163 11.37 -0.61 25.66
CA ARG A 163 11.62 0.80 25.99
C ARG A 163 12.28 1.56 24.85
N SER A 164 13.30 0.96 24.22
CA SER A 164 13.98 1.56 23.07
C SER A 164 13.01 1.77 21.90
N VAL A 165 12.15 0.79 21.59
CA VAL A 165 11.13 0.91 20.53
C VAL A 165 10.13 2.03 20.87
N LEU A 166 9.61 2.08 22.09
CA LEU A 166 8.69 3.13 22.51
C LEU A 166 9.32 4.52 22.43
N ALA A 167 10.57 4.67 22.85
CA ALA A 167 11.30 5.94 22.77
C ALA A 167 11.51 6.37 21.31
N SER A 168 11.84 5.44 20.42
CA SER A 168 12.06 5.71 18.99
C SER A 168 10.78 6.12 18.25
N GLN A 169 9.60 5.78 18.77
CA GLN A 169 8.29 6.11 18.19
C GLN A 169 7.65 7.37 18.83
N SER A 170 8.37 8.07 19.69
CA SER A 170 7.87 9.29 20.32
C SER A 170 7.64 10.40 19.29
N ILE A 171 6.47 11.05 19.36
CA ILE A 171 6.14 12.22 18.53
C ILE A 171 7.08 13.39 18.82
N LEU A 172 7.61 13.47 20.03
CA LEU A 172 8.59 14.50 20.45
C LEU A 172 10.01 14.22 19.95
N GLY A 173 10.23 13.06 19.35
CA GLY A 173 11.51 12.62 18.78
C GLY A 173 11.57 12.81 17.25
N PRO A 174 12.53 12.16 16.58
CA PRO A 174 12.72 12.26 15.13
C PRO A 174 11.65 11.51 14.32
N SER A 175 10.65 10.89 14.95
CA SER A 175 9.63 10.05 14.30
C SER A 175 8.88 10.80 13.20
N PHE A 176 8.59 12.10 13.39
CA PHE A 176 7.90 12.88 12.37
C PHE A 176 8.75 13.10 11.11
N LEU A 177 10.07 13.25 11.24
CA LEU A 177 10.98 13.34 10.08
C LEU A 177 11.03 12.02 9.30
N PHE A 178 11.09 10.90 10.00
CA PHE A 178 11.03 9.58 9.38
C PHE A 178 9.67 9.33 8.72
N ALA A 179 8.56 9.79 9.31
CA ALA A 179 7.24 9.72 8.71
C ALA A 179 7.17 10.57 7.42
N ALA A 180 7.69 11.79 7.43
CA ALA A 180 7.76 12.66 6.25
C ALA A 180 8.61 12.02 5.13
N TYR A 181 9.77 11.48 5.48
CA TYR A 181 10.64 10.75 4.54
C TYR A 181 9.93 9.53 3.95
N THR A 182 9.26 8.74 4.79
CA THR A 182 8.45 7.60 4.34
C THR A 182 7.34 8.04 3.40
N GLY A 183 6.67 9.15 3.68
CA GLY A 183 5.65 9.74 2.79
C GLY A 183 6.22 10.10 1.42
N ALA A 184 7.40 10.70 1.36
CA ALA A 184 8.09 11.00 0.12
C ALA A 184 8.46 9.73 -0.68
N LEU A 185 8.95 8.68 0.00
CA LEU A 185 9.25 7.39 -0.64
C LEU A 185 7.98 6.69 -1.16
N LEU A 186 6.87 6.74 -0.43
CA LEU A 186 5.59 6.19 -0.88
C LEU A 186 5.05 6.92 -2.10
N TRP A 187 5.16 8.26 -2.13
CA TRP A 187 4.82 9.04 -3.31
C TRP A 187 5.68 8.65 -4.52
N LEU A 188 6.99 8.56 -4.34
CA LEU A 188 7.92 8.13 -5.39
C LEU A 188 7.60 6.69 -5.88
N SER A 189 7.31 5.78 -4.96
CA SER A 189 6.85 4.41 -5.28
C SER A 189 5.57 4.43 -6.13
N GLY A 190 4.62 5.32 -5.82
CA GLY A 190 3.41 5.51 -6.62
C GLY A 190 3.70 5.98 -8.05
N LEU A 191 4.69 6.87 -8.23
CA LEU A 191 5.13 7.29 -9.58
C LEU A 191 5.74 6.11 -10.36
N PHE A 192 6.59 5.30 -9.74
CA PHE A 192 7.17 4.11 -10.38
C PHE A 192 6.11 3.07 -10.73
N ALA A 193 5.14 2.83 -9.84
CA ALA A 193 4.03 1.93 -10.12
C ALA A 193 3.20 2.41 -11.31
N GLY A 194 2.83 3.69 -11.35
CA GLY A 194 2.11 4.29 -12.48
C GLY A 194 2.91 4.25 -13.79
N TRP A 195 4.22 4.42 -13.72
CA TRP A 195 5.09 4.26 -14.89
C TRP A 195 5.12 2.81 -15.40
N ALA A 196 5.25 1.84 -14.50
CA ALA A 196 5.27 0.40 -14.83
C ALA A 196 3.96 -0.04 -15.47
N ASP A 197 2.83 0.33 -14.87
CA ASP A 197 1.50 0.04 -15.40
C ASP A 197 1.28 0.66 -16.80
N ASN A 198 1.71 1.90 -16.98
CA ASN A 198 1.66 2.55 -18.27
C ASN A 198 2.56 1.88 -19.31
N ALA A 199 3.79 1.49 -18.93
CA ALA A 199 4.69 0.76 -19.81
C ALA A 199 4.11 -0.61 -20.21
N PHE A 200 3.43 -1.30 -19.29
CA PHE A 200 2.74 -2.56 -19.54
C PHE A 200 1.63 -2.38 -20.59
N THR A 201 0.79 -1.36 -20.39
CA THR A 201 -0.33 -1.04 -21.30
C THR A 201 0.13 -0.59 -22.68
N LEU A 202 1.12 0.31 -22.75
CA LEU A 202 1.65 0.84 -24.03
C LEU A 202 2.32 -0.23 -24.87
N ARG A 203 3.03 -1.15 -24.24
CA ARG A 203 3.73 -2.22 -24.93
C ARG A 203 2.82 -3.42 -25.20
N ARG A 204 1.53 -3.34 -24.83
CA ARG A 204 0.55 -4.43 -24.97
C ARG A 204 1.08 -5.73 -24.41
N LEU A 205 1.69 -5.69 -23.22
CA LEU A 205 2.33 -6.85 -22.64
C LEU A 205 1.31 -7.94 -22.28
N ASP A 206 0.06 -7.59 -22.02
CA ASP A 206 -1.06 -8.51 -21.86
C ASP A 206 -1.25 -9.37 -23.13
N GLU A 207 -1.33 -8.76 -24.31
CA GLU A 207 -1.42 -9.48 -25.58
C GLU A 207 -0.15 -10.31 -25.87
N ALA A 208 1.02 -9.72 -25.59
CA ALA A 208 2.29 -10.41 -25.78
C ALA A 208 2.42 -11.66 -24.90
N ILE A 209 1.93 -11.63 -23.66
CA ILE A 209 1.89 -12.78 -22.75
C ILE A 209 0.87 -13.82 -23.25
N ALA A 210 -0.36 -13.39 -23.60
CA ALA A 210 -1.42 -14.26 -24.04
C ALA A 210 -1.07 -15.03 -25.32
N THR A 211 -0.30 -14.42 -26.24
CA THR A 211 0.08 -14.98 -27.53
C THR A 211 1.49 -15.56 -27.58
N ASN A 212 2.22 -15.56 -26.46
CA ASN A 212 3.60 -16.05 -26.41
C ASN A 212 3.66 -17.56 -26.77
N ARG A 213 4.27 -17.89 -27.89
CA ARG A 213 4.34 -19.27 -28.42
C ARG A 213 4.95 -20.26 -27.42
N ARG A 214 5.97 -19.84 -26.63
CA ARG A 214 6.61 -20.72 -25.65
C ARG A 214 5.69 -20.97 -24.46
N LEU A 215 4.99 -19.93 -24.00
CA LEU A 215 4.06 -20.01 -22.88
C LEU A 215 2.84 -20.86 -23.26
N VAL A 216 2.23 -20.57 -24.41
CA VAL A 216 1.07 -21.31 -24.94
C VAL A 216 1.38 -22.81 -25.13
N ARG A 217 2.58 -23.16 -25.62
CA ARG A 217 2.99 -24.58 -25.74
C ARG A 217 3.13 -25.27 -24.38
N ARG A 218 3.55 -24.53 -23.32
CA ARG A 218 3.79 -25.11 -21.98
C ARG A 218 2.53 -25.26 -21.14
N ILE A 219 1.64 -24.27 -21.16
CA ILE A 219 0.48 -24.21 -20.25
C ILE A 219 -0.88 -24.20 -20.96
N GLY A 220 -0.91 -24.11 -22.28
CA GLY A 220 -2.13 -23.99 -23.10
C GLY A 220 -2.58 -22.53 -23.28
N ALA A 221 -3.40 -22.27 -24.30
CA ALA A 221 -3.83 -20.91 -24.66
C ALA A 221 -4.71 -20.25 -23.59
N GLU A 222 -5.64 -21.00 -22.99
CA GLU A 222 -6.53 -20.49 -21.96
C GLU A 222 -5.77 -20.04 -20.70
N ARG A 223 -4.82 -20.86 -20.22
CA ARG A 223 -4.00 -20.53 -19.06
C ARG A 223 -3.03 -19.38 -19.34
N ALA A 224 -2.52 -19.27 -20.58
CA ALA A 224 -1.70 -18.14 -20.98
C ALA A 224 -2.51 -16.84 -20.94
N ARG A 225 -3.76 -16.88 -21.41
CA ARG A 225 -4.68 -15.73 -21.35
C ARG A 225 -5.05 -15.36 -19.91
N ALA A 226 -5.46 -16.33 -19.10
CA ALA A 226 -5.74 -16.09 -17.68
C ALA A 226 -4.54 -15.48 -16.94
N ARG A 227 -3.32 -15.89 -17.30
CA ARG A 227 -2.09 -15.31 -16.74
C ARG A 227 -1.87 -13.86 -17.19
N ALA A 228 -2.17 -13.55 -18.45
CA ALA A 228 -2.10 -12.18 -18.97
C ALA A 228 -3.11 -11.27 -18.26
N ASP A 229 -4.35 -11.75 -18.10
CA ASP A 229 -5.41 -11.01 -17.39
C ASP A 229 -5.06 -10.80 -15.91
N TRP A 230 -4.47 -11.80 -15.27
CA TRP A 230 -3.98 -11.66 -13.88
C TRP A 230 -2.89 -10.59 -13.75
N TRP A 231 -1.90 -10.57 -14.67
CA TRP A 231 -0.87 -9.53 -14.67
C TRP A 231 -1.48 -8.14 -14.88
N LYS A 232 -2.42 -8.01 -15.82
CA LYS A 232 -3.12 -6.75 -16.08
C LYS A 232 -3.90 -6.22 -14.88
N ALA A 233 -4.46 -7.13 -14.07
CA ALA A 233 -5.22 -6.77 -12.88
C ALA A 233 -4.35 -6.43 -11.66
N ASN A 234 -3.06 -6.86 -11.62
CA ASN A 234 -2.20 -6.79 -10.43
C ASN A 234 -0.92 -5.95 -10.63
N ILE A 235 -0.75 -5.30 -11.79
CA ILE A 235 0.27 -4.28 -12.02
C ILE A 235 -0.32 -2.90 -11.76
#